data_13d0dc87a5fc76c8a2ffbf02fa580163
#
_entry.id   13d0dc87a5fc76c8a2ffbf02fa580163
#
_cell.length_a   1.000
_cell.length_b   1.000
_cell.length_c   1.000
_cell.angle_alpha   90.00
_cell.angle_beta   90.00
_cell.angle_gamma   90.00
#
_symmetry.space_group_name_H-M   'P 1'
#
loop_
_entity.id
_entity.type
_entity.pdbx_description
1 polymer ?
#
loop_
_entity_poly.entity_id
_entity_poly.type
_entity_poly.pdbx_seq_one_letter_code
_entity_poly.pdbx_strand_id
1 'polypeptide(L)'
;MYNVDKIRAEFPALDRQVHGRPLVYLDNTATSQTPQRVLDAIRDMYVLHKANVHRGVHTLSQEATDMQERTRRHVAKYINARSEKEVIFTRGATESINLVASSFGALLPEDGEIILTVMEHHANIVPWQLLCKRKPGLKIRVVDINERGELDLDQYRALFNGHTVMAAFAHVSNVLGTINPVEEMTRIAHSHGVPVLIDGAQASPHLKLDMERLECDFYVFSSHKMYGPAGIGVLYGREELLERMPPYQGGGEMIGHVSFEGTTYADLPFKFEAGTPDFVGIAAFDEALNFLESTGLEAIERHEESLLQMATDGLKEVVPQVRIFGESRHKS
;
A
#
# COMPACT_ATOMS: atom_id res chain seq x y z
N MET A 1 -2.11 -5.70 -27.82
CA MET A 1 -3.01 -4.52 -27.95
C MET A 1 -3.95 -4.54 -26.77
N TYR A 2 -4.08 -3.44 -26.04
CA TYR A 2 -4.98 -3.32 -24.90
C TYR A 2 -6.43 -3.49 -25.36
N ASN A 3 -7.12 -4.51 -24.87
CA ASN A 3 -8.49 -4.86 -25.32
C ASN A 3 -9.43 -4.74 -24.11
N VAL A 4 -10.15 -3.62 -24.04
CA VAL A 4 -11.07 -3.28 -22.94
C VAL A 4 -12.15 -4.35 -22.76
N ASP A 5 -12.76 -4.85 -23.86
CA ASP A 5 -13.85 -5.83 -23.78
C ASP A 5 -13.36 -7.17 -23.21
N LYS A 6 -12.16 -7.60 -23.62
CA LYS A 6 -11.54 -8.83 -23.09
C LYS A 6 -11.20 -8.68 -21.61
N ILE A 7 -10.66 -7.53 -21.20
CA ILE A 7 -10.34 -7.26 -19.79
C ILE A 7 -11.63 -7.18 -18.98
N ARG A 8 -12.63 -6.44 -19.45
CA ARG A 8 -13.93 -6.29 -18.78
C ARG A 8 -14.62 -7.64 -18.55
N ALA A 9 -14.52 -8.57 -19.48
CA ALA A 9 -15.10 -9.91 -19.37
C ALA A 9 -14.51 -10.75 -18.21
N GLU A 10 -13.36 -10.38 -17.68
CA GLU A 10 -12.80 -11.02 -16.48
C GLU A 10 -13.49 -10.62 -15.18
N PHE A 11 -14.34 -9.58 -15.18
CA PHE A 11 -14.98 -9.02 -13.99
C PHE A 11 -16.48 -9.36 -13.92
N PRO A 12 -16.88 -10.46 -13.28
CA PRO A 12 -18.29 -10.90 -13.28
C PRO A 12 -19.24 -9.90 -12.62
N ALA A 13 -18.76 -9.08 -11.69
CA ALA A 13 -19.56 -8.04 -11.06
C ALA A 13 -20.05 -6.98 -12.06
N LEU A 14 -19.35 -6.75 -13.16
CA LEU A 14 -19.70 -5.76 -14.18
C LEU A 14 -20.83 -6.21 -15.11
N ASP A 15 -21.21 -7.50 -15.07
CA ASP A 15 -22.37 -8.04 -15.81
C ASP A 15 -23.71 -7.80 -15.10
N ARG A 16 -23.65 -7.28 -13.87
CA ARG A 16 -24.85 -7.01 -13.08
C ARG A 16 -25.69 -5.87 -13.68
N GLN A 17 -27.00 -5.97 -13.47
CA GLN A 17 -27.91 -4.87 -13.70
C GLN A 17 -28.31 -4.20 -12.38
N VAL A 18 -28.40 -2.89 -12.39
CA VAL A 18 -28.88 -2.05 -11.29
C VAL A 18 -30.05 -1.22 -11.81
N HIS A 19 -31.23 -1.39 -11.20
CA HIS A 19 -32.49 -0.74 -11.66
C HIS A 19 -32.80 -1.00 -13.16
N GLY A 20 -32.51 -2.22 -13.66
CA GLY A 20 -32.77 -2.61 -15.04
C GLY A 20 -31.78 -2.01 -16.07
N ARG A 21 -30.66 -1.45 -15.63
CA ARG A 21 -29.59 -0.90 -16.48
C ARG A 21 -28.28 -1.58 -16.19
N PRO A 22 -27.35 -1.71 -17.15
CA PRO A 22 -26.00 -2.21 -16.89
C PRO A 22 -25.33 -1.42 -15.76
N LEU A 23 -24.60 -2.14 -14.90
CA LEU A 23 -23.82 -1.51 -13.83
C LEU A 23 -22.78 -0.53 -14.40
N VAL A 24 -22.81 0.70 -13.91
CA VAL A 24 -21.72 1.69 -14.05
C VAL A 24 -21.06 1.85 -12.68
N TYR A 25 -19.82 1.37 -12.56
CA TYR A 25 -19.05 1.43 -11.30
C TYR A 25 -17.90 2.43 -11.47
N LEU A 26 -17.96 3.55 -10.74
CA LEU A 26 -17.00 4.66 -10.83
C LEU A 26 -16.31 4.93 -9.48
N ASP A 27 -16.31 3.96 -8.57
CA ASP A 27 -15.74 4.10 -7.22
C ASP A 27 -14.49 3.22 -7.02
N ASN A 28 -13.69 3.03 -8.08
CA ASN A 28 -12.48 2.21 -8.03
C ASN A 28 -11.41 2.77 -7.08
N THR A 29 -11.41 4.09 -6.83
CA THR A 29 -10.55 4.75 -5.84
C THR A 29 -10.77 4.22 -4.43
N ALA A 30 -12.01 3.83 -4.09
CA ALA A 30 -12.33 3.22 -2.81
C ALA A 30 -11.93 1.74 -2.78
N THR A 31 -12.34 0.97 -3.80
CA THR A 31 -11.98 -0.45 -3.99
C THR A 31 -12.18 -0.86 -5.44
N SER A 32 -11.30 -1.68 -6.00
CA SER A 32 -11.49 -2.24 -7.35
C SER A 32 -12.41 -3.46 -7.31
N GLN A 33 -13.04 -3.79 -8.45
CA GLN A 33 -13.73 -5.07 -8.62
C GLN A 33 -12.72 -6.21 -8.73
N THR A 34 -13.15 -7.44 -8.43
CA THR A 34 -12.29 -8.60 -8.38
C THR A 34 -12.48 -9.44 -9.65
N PRO A 35 -11.42 -9.78 -10.39
CA PRO A 35 -11.50 -10.61 -11.58
C PRO A 35 -11.76 -12.08 -11.24
N GLN A 36 -12.36 -12.83 -12.18
CA GLN A 36 -12.77 -14.22 -11.98
C GLN A 36 -11.61 -15.12 -11.52
N ARG A 37 -10.41 -14.93 -12.06
CA ARG A 37 -9.22 -15.73 -11.67
C ARG A 37 -8.89 -15.62 -10.18
N VAL A 38 -9.08 -14.44 -9.58
CA VAL A 38 -8.85 -14.22 -8.14
C VAL A 38 -9.96 -14.88 -7.31
N LEU A 39 -11.23 -14.81 -7.78
CA LEU A 39 -12.34 -15.50 -7.14
C LEU A 39 -12.15 -17.03 -7.17
N ASP A 40 -11.67 -17.55 -8.29
CA ASP A 40 -11.33 -18.97 -8.45
C ASP A 40 -10.20 -19.37 -7.51
N ALA A 41 -9.15 -18.59 -7.39
CA ALA A 41 -8.05 -18.84 -6.46
C ALA A 41 -8.54 -18.90 -4.99
N ILE A 42 -9.40 -17.97 -4.58
CA ILE A 42 -10.03 -17.99 -3.23
C ILE A 42 -10.81 -19.29 -3.02
N ARG A 43 -11.65 -19.66 -4.00
CA ARG A 43 -12.44 -20.89 -3.92
C ARG A 43 -11.52 -22.12 -3.81
N ASP A 44 -10.53 -22.23 -4.66
CA ASP A 44 -9.64 -23.39 -4.74
C ASP A 44 -8.79 -23.53 -3.47
N MET A 45 -8.33 -22.42 -2.89
CA MET A 45 -7.67 -22.43 -1.59
C MET A 45 -8.55 -23.02 -0.49
N TYR A 46 -9.83 -22.68 -0.43
CA TYR A 46 -10.74 -23.24 0.57
C TYR A 46 -11.10 -24.72 0.30
N VAL A 47 -11.25 -25.10 -0.95
CA VAL A 47 -11.71 -26.43 -1.34
C VAL A 47 -10.59 -27.46 -1.35
N LEU A 48 -9.38 -27.07 -1.78
CA LEU A 48 -8.29 -28.00 -2.08
C LEU A 48 -7.10 -27.88 -1.12
N HIS A 49 -6.80 -26.69 -0.60
CA HIS A 49 -5.51 -26.40 0.06
C HIS A 49 -5.65 -25.81 1.48
N LYS A 50 -6.86 -25.85 2.07
CA LYS A 50 -7.08 -25.25 3.40
C LYS A 50 -6.37 -26.00 4.50
N ALA A 51 -5.24 -25.48 4.94
CA ALA A 51 -4.48 -25.94 6.10
C ALA A 51 -3.76 -24.79 6.78
N ASN A 52 -3.39 -24.95 8.06
CA ASN A 52 -2.53 -23.95 8.71
C ASN A 52 -1.14 -23.94 8.07
N VAL A 53 -0.57 -22.76 7.96
CA VAL A 53 0.74 -22.53 7.32
C VAL A 53 1.90 -22.66 8.33
N HIS A 54 3.11 -22.88 7.85
CA HIS A 54 4.41 -22.91 8.55
C HIS A 54 4.63 -24.02 9.60
N ARG A 55 3.59 -24.50 10.29
CA ARG A 55 3.76 -25.42 11.44
C ARG A 55 3.35 -26.87 11.18
N GLY A 56 2.60 -27.12 10.13
CA GLY A 56 2.13 -28.47 9.83
C GLY A 56 3.19 -29.29 9.08
N VAL A 57 3.31 -30.57 9.46
CA VAL A 57 4.23 -31.51 8.81
C VAL A 57 3.57 -32.39 7.73
N HIS A 58 2.36 -32.05 7.33
CA HIS A 58 1.60 -32.77 6.32
C HIS A 58 1.47 -31.97 5.01
N THR A 59 1.19 -32.67 3.91
CA THR A 59 1.18 -32.12 2.54
C THR A 59 0.37 -30.84 2.39
N LEU A 60 -0.88 -30.79 2.87
CA LEU A 60 -1.71 -29.58 2.73
C LEU A 60 -1.10 -28.35 3.42
N SER A 61 -0.45 -28.52 4.57
CA SER A 61 0.23 -27.41 5.26
C SER A 61 1.43 -26.91 4.48
N GLN A 62 2.19 -27.83 3.88
CA GLN A 62 3.33 -27.47 3.03
C GLN A 62 2.85 -26.70 1.77
N GLU A 63 1.83 -27.22 1.09
CA GLU A 63 1.22 -26.57 -0.09
C GLU A 63 0.74 -25.15 0.23
N ALA A 64 -0.03 -24.99 1.33
CA ALA A 64 -0.52 -23.67 1.75
C ALA A 64 0.62 -22.71 2.10
N THR A 65 1.68 -23.20 2.76
CA THR A 65 2.89 -22.43 3.07
C THR A 65 3.60 -22.01 1.79
N ASP A 66 3.82 -22.94 0.86
CA ASP A 66 4.49 -22.67 -0.41
C ASP A 66 3.75 -21.63 -1.26
N MET A 67 2.40 -21.67 -1.24
CA MET A 67 1.57 -20.68 -1.91
C MET A 67 1.73 -19.29 -1.28
N GLN A 68 1.68 -19.19 0.04
CA GLN A 68 1.88 -17.91 0.75
C GLN A 68 3.26 -17.32 0.47
N GLU A 69 4.32 -18.12 0.60
CA GLU A 69 5.69 -17.65 0.41
C GLU A 69 5.99 -17.39 -1.08
N ARG A 70 5.35 -18.10 -2.01
CA ARG A 70 5.39 -17.75 -3.43
C ARG A 70 4.81 -16.36 -3.67
N THR A 71 3.66 -16.02 -3.07
CA THR A 71 3.06 -14.69 -3.17
C THR A 71 4.01 -13.63 -2.60
N ARG A 72 4.68 -13.89 -1.47
CA ARG A 72 5.67 -12.96 -0.89
C ARG A 72 6.81 -12.68 -1.87
N ARG A 73 7.39 -13.71 -2.46
CA ARG A 73 8.43 -13.56 -3.49
C ARG A 73 7.92 -12.81 -4.72
N HIS A 74 6.67 -13.06 -5.13
CA HIS A 74 6.06 -12.34 -6.25
C HIS A 74 5.86 -10.86 -5.92
N VAL A 75 5.35 -10.52 -4.73
CA VAL A 75 5.26 -9.14 -4.26
C VAL A 75 6.63 -8.46 -4.25
N ALA A 76 7.65 -9.10 -3.68
CA ALA A 76 9.00 -8.55 -3.64
C ALA A 76 9.52 -8.24 -5.05
N LYS A 77 9.32 -9.16 -6.00
CA LYS A 77 9.67 -8.94 -7.41
C LYS A 77 8.85 -7.82 -8.06
N TYR A 78 7.53 -7.79 -7.81
CA TYR A 78 6.61 -6.80 -8.40
C TYR A 78 6.98 -5.37 -8.01
N ILE A 79 7.42 -5.16 -6.76
CA ILE A 79 7.84 -3.85 -6.28
C ILE A 79 9.35 -3.60 -6.40
N ASN A 80 10.12 -4.53 -6.98
CA ASN A 80 11.59 -4.49 -7.03
C ASN A 80 12.22 -4.26 -5.65
N ALA A 81 11.79 -5.04 -4.64
CA ALA A 81 12.43 -5.09 -3.33
C ALA A 81 13.69 -5.97 -3.39
N ARG A 82 14.69 -5.69 -2.56
CA ARG A 82 15.97 -6.44 -2.51
C ARG A 82 15.81 -7.84 -1.95
N SER A 83 14.85 -8.01 -1.05
CA SER A 83 14.65 -9.25 -0.31
C SER A 83 13.17 -9.47 0.01
N GLU A 84 12.73 -10.73 0.03
CA GLU A 84 11.41 -11.12 0.53
C GLU A 84 11.22 -10.84 2.03
N LYS A 85 12.31 -10.67 2.78
CA LYS A 85 12.29 -10.26 4.19
C LYS A 85 11.79 -8.83 4.40
N GLU A 86 11.85 -8.01 3.36
CA GLU A 86 11.36 -6.63 3.35
C GLU A 86 9.85 -6.52 3.10
N VAL A 87 9.17 -7.67 2.86
CA VAL A 87 7.74 -7.75 2.57
C VAL A 87 6.99 -8.36 3.76
N ILE A 88 6.19 -7.56 4.43
CA ILE A 88 5.35 -7.96 5.57
C ILE A 88 3.88 -7.95 5.12
N PHE A 89 3.17 -9.05 5.31
CA PHE A 89 1.73 -9.09 5.10
C PHE A 89 0.97 -8.51 6.30
N THR A 90 -0.01 -7.69 6.00
CA THR A 90 -0.90 -7.03 6.95
C THR A 90 -2.34 -7.14 6.46
N ARG A 91 -3.30 -6.55 7.17
CA ARG A 91 -4.71 -6.52 6.74
C ARG A 91 -5.06 -5.36 5.80
N GLY A 92 -4.08 -4.52 5.44
CA GLY A 92 -4.24 -3.37 4.55
C GLY A 92 -3.24 -2.26 4.85
N ALA A 93 -3.14 -1.27 3.98
CA ALA A 93 -2.25 -0.12 4.15
C ALA A 93 -2.45 0.59 5.51
N THR A 94 -3.69 0.66 6.00
CA THR A 94 -3.99 1.23 7.32
C THR A 94 -3.26 0.49 8.44
N GLU A 95 -3.26 -0.85 8.47
CA GLU A 95 -2.51 -1.61 9.47
C GLU A 95 -1.01 -1.45 9.26
N SER A 96 -0.55 -1.46 8.02
CA SER A 96 0.88 -1.24 7.71
C SER A 96 1.39 0.09 8.28
N ILE A 97 0.65 1.18 8.12
CA ILE A 97 1.02 2.48 8.69
C ILE A 97 0.96 2.46 10.23
N ASN A 98 -0.06 1.82 10.82
CA ASN A 98 -0.14 1.66 12.27
C ASN A 98 1.03 0.85 12.83
N LEU A 99 1.47 -0.20 12.12
CA LEU A 99 2.64 -0.99 12.47
C LEU A 99 3.88 -0.11 12.51
N VAL A 100 4.15 0.68 11.45
CA VAL A 100 5.29 1.60 11.41
C VAL A 100 5.17 2.66 12.51
N ALA A 101 4.02 3.33 12.65
CA ALA A 101 3.80 4.34 13.66
C ALA A 101 3.91 3.81 15.10
N SER A 102 3.62 2.53 15.32
CA SER A 102 3.77 1.89 16.64
C SER A 102 5.20 1.40 16.86
N SER A 103 5.73 0.56 15.97
CA SER A 103 7.00 -0.12 16.18
C SER A 103 8.19 0.78 15.87
N PHE A 104 8.22 1.44 14.70
CA PHE A 104 9.26 2.42 14.40
C PHE A 104 9.11 3.68 15.28
N GLY A 105 7.87 4.12 15.51
CA GLY A 105 7.57 5.22 16.43
C GLY A 105 8.08 5.02 17.85
N ALA A 106 8.23 3.76 18.32
CA ALA A 106 8.84 3.47 19.61
C ALA A 106 10.35 3.81 19.65
N LEU A 107 11.03 3.77 18.51
CA LEU A 107 12.45 4.10 18.34
C LEU A 107 12.71 5.60 18.19
N LEU A 108 11.69 6.39 17.86
CA LEU A 108 11.82 7.84 17.73
C LEU A 108 12.10 8.48 19.08
N PRO A 109 12.79 9.62 19.12
CA PRO A 109 13.01 10.37 20.37
C PRO A 109 11.68 10.80 21.01
N GLU A 110 11.73 11.23 22.27
CA GLU A 110 10.54 11.70 23.00
C GLU A 110 10.01 13.04 22.49
N ASP A 111 10.85 13.81 21.79
CA ASP A 111 10.49 15.07 21.13
C ASP A 111 10.96 15.05 19.67
N GLY A 112 10.27 15.78 18.82
CA GLY A 112 10.60 15.89 17.40
C GLY A 112 9.42 16.29 16.53
N GLU A 113 9.66 16.33 15.23
CA GLU A 113 8.68 16.73 14.23
C GLU A 113 8.48 15.63 13.18
N ILE A 114 7.20 15.30 12.92
CA ILE A 114 6.78 14.38 11.87
C ILE A 114 6.15 15.20 10.75
N ILE A 115 6.72 15.14 9.55
CA ILE A 115 6.21 15.86 8.39
C ILE A 115 5.17 14.98 7.67
N LEU A 116 3.96 15.51 7.52
CA LEU A 116 2.88 14.97 6.69
C LEU A 116 2.51 15.98 5.60
N THR A 117 1.59 15.60 4.71
CA THR A 117 1.02 16.54 3.75
C THR A 117 -0.48 16.72 3.97
N VAL A 118 -1.04 17.82 3.44
CA VAL A 118 -2.49 18.05 3.48
C VAL A 118 -3.28 17.06 2.60
N MET A 119 -2.61 16.34 1.71
CA MET A 119 -3.20 15.34 0.79
C MET A 119 -3.41 13.96 1.43
N GLU A 120 -2.96 13.75 2.67
CA GLU A 120 -2.95 12.42 3.26
C GLU A 120 -4.35 11.83 3.46
N HIS A 121 -4.48 10.55 3.15
CA HIS A 121 -5.60 9.76 3.61
C HIS A 121 -5.58 9.65 5.14
N HIS A 122 -6.75 9.53 5.78
CA HIS A 122 -6.86 9.40 7.24
C HIS A 122 -5.98 8.29 7.82
N ALA A 123 -5.73 7.23 7.05
CA ALA A 123 -4.83 6.13 7.43
C ALA A 123 -3.38 6.59 7.65
N ASN A 124 -2.94 7.67 6.98
CA ASN A 124 -1.61 8.24 7.13
C ASN A 124 -1.60 9.56 7.94
N ILE A 125 -2.68 9.86 8.66
CA ILE A 125 -2.77 10.98 9.62
C ILE A 125 -2.95 10.45 11.03
N VAL A 126 -4.00 9.65 11.24
CA VAL A 126 -4.45 9.24 12.57
C VAL A 126 -3.42 8.44 13.35
N PRO A 127 -2.67 7.48 12.77
CA PRO A 127 -1.64 6.74 13.50
C PRO A 127 -0.55 7.65 14.08
N TRP A 128 -0.14 8.67 13.33
CA TRP A 128 0.85 9.66 13.78
C TRP A 128 0.28 10.56 14.89
N GLN A 129 -0.98 10.96 14.80
CA GLN A 129 -1.66 11.66 15.90
C GLN A 129 -1.73 10.81 17.17
N LEU A 130 -1.99 9.51 17.04
CA LEU A 130 -1.99 8.57 18.16
C LEU A 130 -0.58 8.41 18.75
N LEU A 131 0.46 8.40 17.92
CA LEU A 131 1.85 8.40 18.37
C LEU A 131 2.18 9.69 19.17
N CYS A 132 1.81 10.86 18.63
CA CYS A 132 2.00 12.15 19.34
C CYS A 132 1.24 12.21 20.67
N LYS A 133 0.10 11.55 20.81
CA LYS A 133 -0.60 11.43 22.12
C LYS A 133 0.18 10.56 23.12
N ARG A 134 0.89 9.53 22.65
CA ARG A 134 1.74 8.67 23.50
C ARG A 134 3.09 9.31 23.82
N LYS A 135 3.63 10.12 22.89
CA LYS A 135 4.87 10.90 23.01
C LYS A 135 4.54 12.39 22.81
N PRO A 136 4.13 13.13 23.87
CA PRO A 136 3.61 14.50 23.73
C PRO A 136 4.62 15.55 23.23
N GLY A 137 5.91 15.21 23.22
CA GLY A 137 6.96 16.05 22.62
C GLY A 137 6.98 15.97 21.09
N LEU A 138 6.42 14.91 20.49
CA LEU A 138 6.31 14.80 19.03
C LEU A 138 5.20 15.72 18.51
N LYS A 139 5.45 16.37 17.38
CA LYS A 139 4.52 17.29 16.71
C LYS A 139 4.39 16.96 15.24
N ILE A 140 3.20 17.14 14.70
CA ILE A 140 2.96 17.02 13.26
C ILE A 140 3.16 18.38 12.62
N ARG A 141 3.92 18.40 11.50
CA ARG A 141 4.09 19.54 10.59
C ARG A 141 3.45 19.15 9.26
N VAL A 142 2.76 20.08 8.61
CA VAL A 142 1.97 19.79 7.41
C VAL A 142 2.48 20.63 6.25
N VAL A 143 2.66 19.99 5.11
CA VAL A 143 2.98 20.62 3.83
C VAL A 143 1.66 20.91 3.10
N ASP A 144 1.49 22.15 2.65
CA ASP A 144 0.32 22.58 1.89
C ASP A 144 0.44 22.27 0.39
N ILE A 145 -0.62 22.57 -0.33
CA ILE A 145 -0.72 22.47 -1.79
C ILE A 145 -0.93 23.84 -2.42
N ASN A 146 -0.51 23.97 -3.68
CA ASN A 146 -0.82 25.12 -4.50
C ASN A 146 -2.25 25.05 -5.09
N GLU A 147 -2.65 26.07 -5.83
CA GLU A 147 -4.00 26.14 -6.47
C GLU A 147 -4.25 25.01 -7.48
N ARG A 148 -3.19 24.37 -8.00
CA ARG A 148 -3.27 23.25 -8.93
C ARG A 148 -3.43 21.90 -8.21
N GLY A 149 -3.35 21.87 -6.89
CA GLY A 149 -3.35 20.65 -6.09
C GLY A 149 -2.03 19.90 -6.17
N GLU A 150 -0.91 20.60 -6.31
CA GLU A 150 0.46 20.08 -6.24
C GLU A 150 1.09 20.48 -4.90
N LEU A 151 1.91 19.60 -4.30
CA LEU A 151 2.59 19.90 -3.04
C LEU A 151 3.57 21.08 -3.19
N ASP A 152 3.61 21.95 -2.17
CA ASP A 152 4.60 23.01 -2.07
C ASP A 152 5.96 22.42 -1.62
N LEU A 153 6.81 22.12 -2.59
CA LEU A 153 8.13 21.55 -2.33
C LEU A 153 9.10 22.53 -1.66
N ASP A 154 8.91 23.83 -1.82
CA ASP A 154 9.75 24.81 -1.12
C ASP A 154 9.38 24.86 0.36
N GLN A 155 8.08 24.81 0.68
CA GLN A 155 7.62 24.62 2.06
C GLN A 155 8.11 23.28 2.63
N TYR A 156 8.03 22.18 1.84
CA TYR A 156 8.53 20.87 2.27
C TYR A 156 10.00 20.94 2.67
N ARG A 157 10.86 21.53 1.82
CA ARG A 157 12.30 21.73 2.14
C ARG A 157 12.51 22.59 3.39
N ALA A 158 11.72 23.65 3.55
CA ALA A 158 11.85 24.59 4.66
C ALA A 158 11.42 24.00 6.01
N LEU A 159 10.60 22.93 6.03
CA LEU A 159 10.17 22.27 7.26
C LEU A 159 11.27 21.41 7.90
N PHE A 160 12.28 20.95 7.14
CA PHE A 160 13.35 20.13 7.71
C PHE A 160 14.26 20.93 8.61
N ASN A 161 14.48 20.44 9.80
CA ASN A 161 15.37 21.01 10.82
C ASN A 161 15.95 19.91 11.72
N GLY A 162 16.76 20.26 12.71
CA GLY A 162 17.39 19.29 13.61
C GLY A 162 16.43 18.47 14.50
N HIS A 163 15.13 18.78 14.49
CA HIS A 163 14.10 18.06 15.21
C HIS A 163 13.23 17.18 14.30
N THR A 164 13.38 17.23 12.98
CA THR A 164 12.59 16.37 12.09
C THR A 164 13.05 14.93 12.20
N VAL A 165 12.12 14.02 12.51
CA VAL A 165 12.41 12.61 12.83
C VAL A 165 11.73 11.60 11.89
N MET A 166 10.75 12.05 11.11
CA MET A 166 10.01 11.21 10.15
C MET A 166 9.32 12.09 9.11
N ALA A 167 9.23 11.62 7.87
CA ALA A 167 8.34 12.17 6.84
C ALA A 167 7.42 11.04 6.32
N ALA A 168 6.12 11.31 6.21
CA ALA A 168 5.17 10.33 5.68
C ALA A 168 4.20 11.02 4.72
N PHE A 169 4.07 10.49 3.49
CA PHE A 169 3.28 11.14 2.45
C PHE A 169 2.73 10.15 1.42
N ALA A 170 1.61 10.54 0.79
CA ALA A 170 0.97 9.76 -0.26
C ALA A 170 1.76 9.84 -1.58
N HIS A 171 1.87 8.71 -2.29
CA HIS A 171 2.41 8.67 -3.65
C HIS A 171 1.44 9.29 -4.65
N VAL A 172 0.16 8.90 -4.56
CA VAL A 172 -0.94 9.45 -5.35
C VAL A 172 -2.07 9.85 -4.43
N SER A 173 -2.58 11.06 -4.60
CA SER A 173 -3.72 11.54 -3.83
C SER A 173 -5.01 10.82 -4.21
N ASN A 174 -5.71 10.24 -3.23
CA ASN A 174 -7.00 9.57 -3.43
C ASN A 174 -8.15 10.56 -3.76
N VAL A 175 -7.97 11.84 -3.53
CA VAL A 175 -8.99 12.89 -3.79
C VAL A 175 -8.68 13.64 -5.08
N LEU A 176 -7.43 14.06 -5.26
CA LEU A 176 -7.03 14.93 -6.36
C LEU A 176 -6.49 14.15 -7.57
N GLY A 177 -6.08 12.89 -7.38
CA GLY A 177 -5.37 12.10 -8.39
C GLY A 177 -3.94 12.59 -8.65
N THR A 178 -3.48 13.63 -7.97
CA THR A 178 -2.12 14.16 -8.12
C THR A 178 -1.08 13.09 -7.80
N ILE A 179 -0.15 12.84 -8.72
CA ILE A 179 1.03 12.02 -8.52
C ILE A 179 2.12 12.90 -7.91
N ASN A 180 2.50 12.62 -6.67
CA ASN A 180 3.52 13.40 -5.96
C ASN A 180 4.94 12.97 -6.40
N PRO A 181 5.91 13.90 -6.41
CA PRO A 181 7.31 13.62 -6.80
C PRO A 181 8.07 12.92 -5.66
N VAL A 182 7.62 11.71 -5.30
CA VAL A 182 8.08 10.99 -4.09
C VAL A 182 9.57 10.66 -4.10
N GLU A 183 10.20 10.45 -5.27
CA GLU A 183 11.65 10.26 -5.38
C GLU A 183 12.42 11.51 -4.93
N GLU A 184 11.98 12.69 -5.38
CA GLU A 184 12.57 13.96 -4.97
C GLU A 184 12.33 14.22 -3.48
N MET A 185 11.13 13.99 -3.00
CA MET A 185 10.76 14.16 -1.59
C MET A 185 11.56 13.22 -0.68
N THR A 186 11.76 11.96 -1.08
CA THR A 186 12.60 11.00 -0.36
C THR A 186 14.05 11.49 -0.30
N ARG A 187 14.62 11.93 -1.43
CA ARG A 187 15.99 12.44 -1.49
C ARG A 187 16.19 13.68 -0.60
N ILE A 188 15.21 14.58 -0.55
CA ILE A 188 15.24 15.74 0.35
C ILE A 188 15.25 15.26 1.80
N ALA A 189 14.34 14.39 2.22
CA ALA A 189 14.28 13.88 3.58
C ALA A 189 15.59 13.18 3.98
N HIS A 190 16.13 12.31 3.12
CA HIS A 190 17.38 11.60 3.36
C HIS A 190 18.60 12.53 3.44
N SER A 191 18.61 13.66 2.73
CA SER A 191 19.69 14.66 2.87
C SER A 191 19.75 15.28 4.28
N HIS A 192 18.65 15.16 5.05
CA HIS A 192 18.57 15.55 6.45
C HIS A 192 18.64 14.36 7.42
N GLY A 193 18.88 13.13 6.92
CA GLY A 193 18.90 11.91 7.73
C GLY A 193 17.53 11.47 8.24
N VAL A 194 16.44 11.91 7.61
CA VAL A 194 15.06 11.67 8.02
C VAL A 194 14.48 10.50 7.22
N PRO A 195 14.00 9.43 7.89
CA PRO A 195 13.35 8.31 7.22
C PRO A 195 11.98 8.67 6.64
N VAL A 196 11.58 7.90 5.62
CA VAL A 196 10.39 8.17 4.81
C VAL A 196 9.45 6.97 4.76
N LEU A 197 8.15 7.23 5.00
CA LEU A 197 7.06 6.31 4.68
C LEU A 197 6.25 6.86 3.51
N ILE A 198 6.01 6.02 2.50
CA ILE A 198 5.17 6.38 1.35
C ILE A 198 3.87 5.54 1.40
N ASP A 199 2.72 6.22 1.44
CA ASP A 199 1.42 5.60 1.22
C ASP A 199 1.19 5.43 -0.29
N GLY A 200 1.40 4.20 -0.77
CA GLY A 200 1.24 3.80 -2.17
C GLY A 200 -0.12 3.20 -2.50
N ALA A 201 -1.11 3.30 -1.61
CA ALA A 201 -2.40 2.63 -1.79
C ALA A 201 -3.12 3.01 -3.10
N GLN A 202 -2.94 4.22 -3.59
CA GLN A 202 -3.48 4.67 -4.88
C GLN A 202 -2.49 4.50 -6.04
N ALA A 203 -1.20 4.43 -5.77
CA ALA A 203 -0.19 4.28 -6.82
C ALA A 203 -0.05 2.83 -7.29
N SER A 204 -0.19 1.87 -6.38
CA SER A 204 0.12 0.46 -6.62
C SER A 204 -0.65 -0.23 -7.75
N PRO A 205 -1.91 0.10 -8.08
CA PRO A 205 -2.61 -0.49 -9.22
C PRO A 205 -2.31 0.21 -10.55
N HIS A 206 -1.70 1.40 -10.55
CA HIS A 206 -1.57 2.28 -11.72
C HIS A 206 -0.12 2.47 -12.18
N LEU A 207 0.82 2.54 -11.23
CA LEU A 207 2.21 2.88 -11.49
C LEU A 207 3.13 1.68 -11.28
N LYS A 208 4.20 1.62 -12.07
CA LYS A 208 5.27 0.67 -11.81
C LYS A 208 6.02 1.07 -10.55
N LEU A 209 5.98 0.19 -9.56
CA LEU A 209 6.70 0.38 -8.30
C LEU A 209 8.13 -0.14 -8.41
N ASP A 210 9.08 0.61 -7.85
CA ASP A 210 10.49 0.25 -7.81
C ASP A 210 11.12 0.76 -6.51
N MET A 211 11.22 -0.10 -5.51
CA MET A 211 11.71 0.29 -4.19
C MET A 211 13.18 0.66 -4.20
N GLU A 212 13.99 0.07 -5.09
CA GLU A 212 15.40 0.46 -5.24
C GLU A 212 15.54 1.88 -5.81
N ARG A 213 14.66 2.27 -6.72
CA ARG A 213 14.65 3.61 -7.32
C ARG A 213 14.04 4.66 -6.38
N LEU A 214 12.95 4.31 -5.69
CA LEU A 214 12.29 5.22 -4.74
C LEU A 214 13.14 5.49 -3.52
N GLU A 215 14.02 4.55 -3.16
CA GLU A 215 14.90 4.62 -1.99
C GLU A 215 14.17 4.89 -0.67
N CYS A 216 12.85 4.72 -0.60
CA CYS A 216 12.08 4.94 0.61
C CYS A 216 12.38 3.89 1.68
N ASP A 217 12.12 4.24 2.94
CA ASP A 217 12.37 3.36 4.08
C ASP A 217 11.19 2.43 4.34
N PHE A 218 9.97 2.93 4.09
CA PHE A 218 8.72 2.17 4.17
C PHE A 218 7.80 2.52 3.01
N TYR A 219 7.11 1.51 2.47
CA TYR A 219 6.08 1.68 1.44
C TYR A 219 4.88 0.78 1.76
N VAL A 220 3.66 1.30 1.64
CA VAL A 220 2.47 0.55 2.02
C VAL A 220 1.40 0.56 0.94
N PHE A 221 0.68 -0.56 0.80
CA PHE A 221 -0.46 -0.65 -0.11
C PHE A 221 -1.43 -1.76 0.30
N SER A 222 -2.58 -1.83 -0.37
CA SER A 222 -3.66 -2.80 -0.10
C SER A 222 -4.06 -3.55 -1.35
N SER A 223 -4.26 -4.85 -1.24
CA SER A 223 -4.60 -5.70 -2.38
C SER A 223 -5.98 -5.39 -2.98
N HIS A 224 -6.97 -4.97 -2.16
CA HIS A 224 -8.33 -4.67 -2.64
C HIS A 224 -8.42 -3.49 -3.62
N LYS A 225 -7.37 -2.67 -3.73
CA LYS A 225 -7.23 -1.64 -4.76
C LYS A 225 -6.50 -2.13 -6.00
N MET A 226 -5.81 -3.27 -5.88
CA MET A 226 -5.06 -3.94 -6.93
C MET A 226 -5.81 -5.17 -7.48
N TYR A 227 -7.14 -5.13 -7.52
CA TYR A 227 -8.01 -6.22 -7.99
C TYR A 227 -7.98 -7.48 -7.12
N GLY A 228 -7.26 -7.46 -6.00
CA GLY A 228 -7.12 -8.56 -5.07
C GLY A 228 -8.17 -8.59 -3.96
N PRO A 229 -8.07 -9.55 -3.03
CA PRO A 229 -9.00 -9.70 -1.92
C PRO A 229 -8.94 -8.52 -0.94
N ALA A 230 -10.06 -8.23 -0.28
CA ALA A 230 -10.07 -7.36 0.89
C ALA A 230 -9.37 -8.05 2.08
N GLY A 231 -8.82 -7.25 2.99
CA GLY A 231 -8.18 -7.78 4.20
C GLY A 231 -6.72 -8.18 4.03
N ILE A 232 -6.11 -7.91 2.86
CA ILE A 232 -4.68 -8.08 2.61
C ILE A 232 -4.04 -6.74 2.33
N GLY A 233 -2.92 -6.49 2.98
CA GLY A 233 -2.04 -5.36 2.74
C GLY A 233 -0.59 -5.79 2.73
N VAL A 234 0.25 -4.90 2.26
CA VAL A 234 1.70 -5.06 2.23
C VAL A 234 2.34 -3.86 2.91
N LEU A 235 3.27 -4.13 3.81
CA LEU A 235 4.30 -3.21 4.23
C LEU A 235 5.62 -3.67 3.61
N TYR A 236 6.21 -2.85 2.75
CA TYR A 236 7.63 -2.88 2.46
C TYR A 236 8.37 -2.06 3.51
N GLY A 237 9.46 -2.60 4.03
CA GLY A 237 10.38 -1.86 4.90
C GLY A 237 11.82 -2.32 4.67
N ARG A 238 12.78 -1.40 4.71
CA ARG A 238 14.20 -1.77 4.61
C ARG A 238 14.59 -2.73 5.72
N GLU A 239 15.27 -3.82 5.36
CA GLU A 239 15.64 -4.91 6.29
C GLU A 239 16.32 -4.37 7.55
N GLU A 240 17.27 -3.43 7.43
CA GLU A 240 17.98 -2.85 8.56
C GLU A 240 17.10 -2.05 9.53
N LEU A 241 15.99 -1.48 9.06
CA LEU A 241 15.03 -0.79 9.91
C LEU A 241 14.07 -1.77 10.57
N LEU A 242 13.57 -2.73 9.80
CA LEU A 242 12.70 -3.81 10.31
C LEU A 242 13.38 -4.62 11.41
N GLU A 243 14.68 -4.93 11.27
CA GLU A 243 15.45 -5.63 12.30
C GLU A 243 15.50 -4.86 13.63
N ARG A 244 15.61 -3.54 13.58
CA ARG A 244 15.66 -2.68 14.77
C ARG A 244 14.31 -2.48 15.44
N MET A 245 13.22 -2.57 14.68
CA MET A 245 11.87 -2.31 15.18
C MET A 245 11.42 -3.41 16.16
N PRO A 246 10.81 -3.07 17.29
CA PRO A 246 10.14 -4.06 18.13
C PRO A 246 8.92 -4.65 17.42
N PRO A 247 8.48 -5.86 17.79
CA PRO A 247 7.24 -6.44 17.25
C PRO A 247 6.05 -5.52 17.45
N TYR A 248 5.11 -5.57 16.50
CA TYR A 248 3.86 -4.81 16.57
C TYR A 248 2.78 -5.51 17.39
N GLN A 249 2.65 -6.81 17.19
CA GLN A 249 1.69 -7.67 17.89
C GLN A 249 2.42 -8.88 18.47
N GLY A 250 1.89 -9.44 19.56
CA GLY A 250 2.41 -10.66 20.16
C GLY A 250 1.44 -11.82 19.97
N GLY A 251 1.97 -13.01 19.69
CA GLY A 251 1.15 -14.21 19.49
C GLY A 251 1.96 -15.40 19.00
N GLY A 252 1.30 -16.38 18.44
CA GLY A 252 1.95 -17.46 17.70
C GLY A 252 2.58 -16.95 16.40
N GLU A 253 3.30 -17.77 15.71
CA GLU A 253 4.07 -17.54 14.46
C GLU A 253 5.27 -16.60 14.62
N MET A 254 5.12 -15.46 15.27
CA MET A 254 6.12 -14.40 15.37
C MET A 254 7.20 -14.64 16.46
N ILE A 255 7.20 -15.79 17.10
CA ILE A 255 8.09 -16.14 18.23
C ILE A 255 9.17 -17.14 17.82
N GLY A 256 10.38 -17.00 18.41
CA GLY A 256 11.41 -18.04 18.39
C GLY A 256 11.25 -18.98 19.58
N HIS A 257 11.41 -18.47 20.81
CA HIS A 257 11.23 -19.21 22.06
C HIS A 257 10.37 -18.43 23.03
N VAL A 258 9.52 -19.13 23.78
CA VAL A 258 8.65 -18.53 24.80
C VAL A 258 8.82 -19.24 26.13
N SER A 259 9.09 -18.47 27.19
CA SER A 259 9.01 -18.91 28.58
C SER A 259 8.28 -17.84 29.39
N PHE A 260 7.98 -18.12 30.68
CA PHE A 260 7.42 -17.11 31.57
C PHE A 260 8.41 -16.01 31.96
N GLU A 261 9.72 -16.26 31.77
CA GLU A 261 10.79 -15.29 32.03
C GLU A 261 11.03 -14.36 30.84
N GLY A 262 10.63 -14.76 29.62
CA GLY A 262 10.84 -13.93 28.44
C GLY A 262 10.56 -14.65 27.12
N THR A 263 10.58 -13.87 26.05
CA THR A 263 10.31 -14.34 24.67
C THR A 263 11.39 -13.82 23.73
N THR A 264 11.86 -14.70 22.84
CA THR A 264 12.61 -14.31 21.65
C THR A 264 11.67 -14.32 20.43
N TYR A 265 11.98 -13.51 19.44
CA TYR A 265 11.12 -13.34 18.28
C TYR A 265 11.68 -14.10 17.06
N ALA A 266 10.81 -14.41 16.12
CA ALA A 266 11.18 -14.99 14.84
C ALA A 266 11.98 -13.98 14.00
N ASP A 267 12.72 -14.48 13.01
CA ASP A 267 13.37 -13.66 12.01
C ASP A 267 12.36 -12.94 11.10
N LEU A 268 12.83 -11.93 10.36
CA LEU A 268 12.01 -11.27 9.33
C LEU A 268 11.60 -12.27 8.22
N PRO A 269 10.43 -12.16 7.70
CA PRO A 269 9.35 -11.17 7.96
C PRO A 269 8.44 -11.56 9.14
N PHE A 270 8.54 -12.77 9.66
CA PHE A 270 7.58 -13.41 10.60
C PHE A 270 7.47 -12.67 11.94
N LYS A 271 8.51 -11.95 12.37
CA LYS A 271 8.49 -11.09 13.55
C LYS A 271 7.30 -10.12 13.60
N PHE A 272 6.74 -9.75 12.44
CA PHE A 272 5.61 -8.83 12.33
C PHE A 272 4.28 -9.50 11.93
N GLU A 273 4.27 -10.82 11.75
CA GLU A 273 3.11 -11.59 11.31
C GLU A 273 2.60 -12.51 12.44
N ALA A 274 1.92 -11.90 13.43
CA ALA A 274 1.43 -12.62 14.60
C ALA A 274 0.12 -13.36 14.32
N GLY A 275 0.05 -14.62 14.71
CA GLY A 275 -1.13 -15.49 14.57
C GLY A 275 -1.27 -16.11 13.18
N THR A 276 -2.28 -16.95 12.98
CA THR A 276 -2.54 -17.52 11.66
C THR A 276 -2.95 -16.42 10.68
N PRO A 277 -2.20 -16.20 9.60
CA PRO A 277 -2.52 -15.15 8.62
C PRO A 277 -3.73 -15.54 7.76
N ASP A 278 -4.27 -14.59 7.00
CA ASP A 278 -5.19 -14.89 5.91
C ASP A 278 -4.42 -15.48 4.70
N PHE A 279 -3.95 -16.71 4.84
CA PHE A 279 -3.21 -17.39 3.78
C PHE A 279 -4.04 -17.60 2.50
N VAL A 280 -5.37 -17.62 2.61
CA VAL A 280 -6.27 -17.71 1.46
C VAL A 280 -6.24 -16.42 0.66
N GLY A 281 -6.42 -15.28 1.33
CA GLY A 281 -6.36 -13.97 0.69
C GLY A 281 -4.96 -13.67 0.14
N ILE A 282 -3.90 -14.06 0.87
CA ILE A 282 -2.52 -13.88 0.40
C ILE A 282 -2.28 -14.69 -0.88
N ALA A 283 -2.65 -15.98 -0.90
CA ALA A 283 -2.50 -16.82 -2.11
C ALA A 283 -3.31 -16.29 -3.30
N ALA A 284 -4.53 -15.79 -3.07
CA ALA A 284 -5.35 -15.21 -4.11
C ALA A 284 -4.82 -13.84 -4.62
N PHE A 285 -4.07 -13.12 -3.79
CA PHE A 285 -3.42 -11.88 -4.21
C PHE A 285 -2.34 -12.12 -5.28
N ASP A 286 -1.70 -13.29 -5.31
CA ASP A 286 -0.79 -13.71 -6.38
C ASP A 286 -1.47 -13.63 -7.77
N GLU A 287 -2.74 -14.07 -7.86
CA GLU A 287 -3.50 -13.98 -9.11
C GLU A 287 -3.89 -12.55 -9.50
N ALA A 288 -4.04 -11.65 -8.54
CA ALA A 288 -4.24 -10.24 -8.83
C ALA A 288 -2.96 -9.58 -9.40
N LEU A 289 -1.79 -9.95 -8.88
CA LEU A 289 -0.50 -9.53 -9.46
C LEU A 289 -0.32 -10.09 -10.88
N ASN A 290 -0.61 -11.37 -11.09
CA ASN A 290 -0.61 -12.01 -12.42
C ASN A 290 -1.55 -11.29 -13.40
N PHE A 291 -2.72 -10.84 -12.93
CA PHE A 291 -3.66 -10.06 -13.73
C PHE A 291 -3.05 -8.71 -14.16
N LEU A 292 -2.47 -7.97 -13.24
CA LEU A 292 -1.82 -6.68 -13.53
C LEU A 292 -0.64 -6.84 -14.48
N GLU A 293 0.24 -7.81 -14.24
CA GLU A 293 1.40 -8.08 -15.10
C GLU A 293 0.97 -8.52 -16.52
N SER A 294 -0.04 -9.40 -16.62
CA SER A 294 -0.55 -9.87 -17.93
C SER A 294 -1.30 -8.79 -18.71
N THR A 295 -1.91 -7.83 -18.02
CA THR A 295 -2.58 -6.68 -18.64
C THR A 295 -1.56 -5.62 -19.06
N GLY A 296 -0.52 -5.41 -18.24
CA GLY A 296 0.58 -4.48 -18.47
C GLY A 296 0.30 -3.08 -17.94
N LEU A 297 1.01 -2.69 -16.90
CA LEU A 297 0.83 -1.38 -16.21
C LEU A 297 0.93 -0.19 -17.15
N GLU A 298 1.90 -0.18 -18.07
CA GLU A 298 2.03 0.90 -19.07
C GLU A 298 0.81 1.02 -20.00
N ALA A 299 0.13 -0.09 -20.28
CA ALA A 299 -1.07 -0.08 -21.10
C ALA A 299 -2.29 0.41 -20.30
N ILE A 300 -2.34 0.08 -19.00
CA ILE A 300 -3.34 0.58 -18.06
C ILE A 300 -3.17 2.11 -17.96
N GLU A 301 -1.99 2.59 -17.63
CA GLU A 301 -1.67 4.02 -17.47
C GLU A 301 -2.09 4.84 -18.70
N ARG A 302 -1.70 4.42 -19.91
CA ARG A 302 -2.10 5.11 -21.15
C ARG A 302 -3.61 5.12 -21.37
N HIS A 303 -4.30 4.05 -20.98
CA HIS A 303 -5.75 3.99 -21.13
C HIS A 303 -6.45 4.92 -20.12
N GLU A 304 -6.00 4.92 -18.89
CA GLU A 304 -6.51 5.80 -17.83
C GLU A 304 -6.27 7.28 -18.14
N GLU A 305 -5.09 7.63 -18.64
CA GLU A 305 -4.78 8.98 -19.12
C GLU A 305 -5.74 9.43 -20.23
N SER A 306 -6.02 8.55 -21.20
CA SER A 306 -7.00 8.81 -22.27
C SER A 306 -8.42 9.03 -21.72
N LEU A 307 -8.84 8.23 -20.73
CA LEU A 307 -10.15 8.36 -20.11
C LEU A 307 -10.24 9.64 -19.25
N LEU A 308 -9.18 9.98 -18.51
CA LEU A 308 -9.11 11.21 -17.73
C LEU A 308 -9.23 12.45 -18.61
N GLN A 309 -8.51 12.47 -19.73
CA GLN A 309 -8.59 13.57 -20.69
C GLN A 309 -10.00 13.69 -21.28
N MET A 310 -10.58 12.57 -21.73
CA MET A 310 -11.95 12.54 -22.29
C MET A 310 -12.98 13.03 -21.28
N ALA A 311 -12.90 12.56 -20.02
CA ALA A 311 -13.83 12.96 -18.96
C ALA A 311 -13.67 14.44 -18.61
N THR A 312 -12.45 14.95 -18.53
CA THR A 312 -12.16 16.35 -18.22
C THR A 312 -12.69 17.29 -19.29
N ASP A 313 -12.43 17.00 -20.57
CA ASP A 313 -12.88 17.83 -21.69
C ASP A 313 -14.40 17.77 -21.83
N GLY A 314 -14.99 16.57 -21.76
CA GLY A 314 -16.44 16.40 -21.82
C GLY A 314 -17.20 17.11 -20.70
N LEU A 315 -16.66 17.08 -19.47
CA LEU A 315 -17.25 17.82 -18.34
C LEU A 315 -17.19 19.32 -18.57
N LYS A 316 -16.08 19.88 -19.04
CA LYS A 316 -15.92 21.31 -19.34
C LYS A 316 -16.82 21.75 -20.51
N GLU A 317 -17.06 20.89 -21.50
CA GLU A 317 -17.97 21.15 -22.62
C GLU A 317 -19.45 21.15 -22.18
N VAL A 318 -19.87 20.10 -21.46
CA VAL A 318 -21.28 19.90 -21.07
C VAL A 318 -21.70 20.81 -19.92
N VAL A 319 -20.78 21.12 -19.01
CA VAL A 319 -21.01 21.96 -17.82
C VAL A 319 -19.91 23.02 -17.73
N PRO A 320 -19.96 24.10 -18.56
CA PRO A 320 -18.89 25.10 -18.63
C PRO A 320 -18.55 25.82 -17.31
N GLN A 321 -19.50 25.84 -16.35
CA GLN A 321 -19.30 26.41 -15.02
C GLN A 321 -18.68 25.41 -14.01
N VAL A 322 -18.40 24.16 -14.42
CA VAL A 322 -17.79 23.17 -13.52
C VAL A 322 -16.41 23.64 -13.07
N ARG A 323 -16.15 23.53 -11.78
CA ARG A 323 -14.81 23.71 -11.23
C ARG A 323 -14.22 22.34 -10.91
N ILE A 324 -13.14 21.99 -11.57
CA ILE A 324 -12.39 20.77 -11.30
C ILE A 324 -11.27 21.11 -10.31
N PHE A 325 -11.17 20.34 -9.23
CA PHE A 325 -10.07 20.45 -8.28
C PHE A 325 -8.96 19.46 -8.64
N GLY A 326 -7.72 19.85 -8.44
CA GLY A 326 -6.57 19.01 -8.78
C GLY A 326 -6.29 19.03 -10.29
N GLU A 327 -5.78 20.14 -10.78
CA GLU A 327 -5.32 20.32 -12.17
C GLU A 327 -3.79 20.16 -12.28
N SER A 328 -3.23 19.22 -11.52
CA SER A 328 -1.80 18.86 -11.60
C SER A 328 -1.44 18.36 -13.00
N ARG A 329 -0.17 18.56 -13.41
CA ARG A 329 0.35 18.03 -14.68
C ARG A 329 0.53 16.52 -14.66
N HIS A 330 0.85 15.96 -13.48
CA HIS A 330 1.02 14.52 -13.26
C HIS A 330 -0.15 14.01 -12.44
N LYS A 331 -1.01 13.25 -13.08
CA LYS A 331 -2.28 12.82 -12.49
C LYS A 331 -2.63 11.40 -12.96
N SER A 332 -3.13 10.60 -12.02
CA SER A 332 -3.71 9.27 -12.27
C SER A 332 -5.23 9.29 -12.17
#